data_c2a72854f2327aeb8d28a6d8b9d0ef9d
#
_entry.id   c2a72854f2327aeb8d28a6d8b9d0ef9d
#
_cell.length_a   1.000
_cell.length_b   1.000
_cell.length_c   1.000
_cell.angle_alpha   90.00
_cell.angle_beta   90.00
_cell.angle_gamma   90.00
#
_symmetry.space_group_name_H-M   'P 1'
#
loop_
_entity.id
_entity.type
_entity.pdbx_description
1 polymer ?
#
loop_
_entity_poly.entity_id
_entity_poly.type
_entity_poly.pdbx_seq_one_letter_code
_entity_poly.pdbx_strand_id
1 'polypeptide(L)'
;PTMYALSTLIFVAVLVLLVITNFAPEKKSTGNATVIDTETIKRRKRNNQIKNGVLGLACTLILLVVGVSTYSRYTTTHSNELYVYNAGEYIDPDLIEEFEQETGIKVTYDVFETLEEMYPVIEAGGVNYDAVCPSDYMIQKMKENDLLAELNFDNIPNVKNIDPQYMEMSKQFDPENKYSVPYTWGTVGILYNTKLIEEKGLPVPTKWSDLWNPAYKGEILMQDSVRDAFMVALKKDGFSANSTDETELQQAKQDLIDQKPLIQAYVIDQVRDKMIGGEAAIGVIYSGEIMYIQDEVAAQNLP
;
A
#
# COMPACT_ATOMS: atom_id res chain seq x y z
N PRO A 1 5.25 -9.39 7.71
CA PRO A 1 6.65 -9.82 7.91
C PRO A 1 7.26 -9.24 9.18
N THR A 2 6.95 -8.00 9.55
CA THR A 2 7.41 -7.38 10.81
C THR A 2 6.92 -8.14 12.05
N MET A 3 5.71 -8.69 12.05
CA MET A 3 5.20 -9.52 13.16
C MET A 3 5.99 -10.84 13.28
N TYR A 4 6.33 -11.50 12.18
CA TYR A 4 7.14 -12.72 12.22
C TYR A 4 8.60 -12.44 12.60
N ALA A 5 9.18 -11.33 12.12
CA ALA A 5 10.52 -10.90 12.51
C ALA A 5 10.57 -10.53 14.01
N LEU A 6 9.56 -9.83 14.51
CA LEU A 6 9.43 -9.47 15.92
C LEU A 6 9.22 -10.71 16.79
N SER A 7 8.37 -11.66 16.39
CA SER A 7 8.14 -12.90 17.11
C SER A 7 9.40 -13.79 17.14
N THR A 8 10.15 -13.82 16.05
CA THR A 8 11.44 -14.55 16.00
C THR A 8 12.49 -13.89 16.90
N LEU A 9 12.58 -12.56 16.91
CA LEU A 9 13.46 -11.81 17.82
C LEU A 9 13.09 -12.02 19.28
N ILE A 10 11.82 -11.98 19.63
CA ILE A 10 11.32 -12.25 20.98
C ILE A 10 11.62 -13.70 21.37
N PHE A 11 11.39 -14.67 20.48
CA PHE A 11 11.69 -16.07 20.72
C PHE A 11 13.19 -16.30 20.98
N VAL A 12 14.05 -15.69 20.16
CA VAL A 12 15.52 -15.77 20.35
C VAL A 12 15.93 -15.09 21.65
N ALA A 13 15.38 -13.93 21.99
CA ALA A 13 15.68 -13.24 23.24
C ALA A 13 15.24 -14.05 24.48
N VAL A 14 14.06 -14.67 24.44
CA VAL A 14 13.56 -15.56 25.50
C VAL A 14 14.45 -16.80 25.62
N LEU A 15 14.87 -17.37 24.52
CA LEU A 15 15.75 -18.55 24.50
C LEU A 15 17.14 -18.23 25.06
N VAL A 16 17.70 -17.08 24.74
CA VAL A 16 18.94 -16.55 25.31
C VAL A 16 18.79 -16.28 26.81
N LEU A 17 17.69 -15.67 27.24
CA LEU A 17 17.39 -15.45 28.67
C LEU A 17 17.22 -16.77 29.43
N LEU A 18 16.54 -17.78 28.87
CA LEU A 18 16.43 -19.12 29.46
C LEU A 18 17.77 -19.80 29.57
N VAL A 19 18.62 -19.66 28.57
CA VAL A 19 20.01 -20.20 28.64
C VAL A 19 20.80 -19.48 29.72
N ILE A 20 20.77 -18.15 29.79
CA ILE A 20 21.47 -17.37 30.82
C ILE A 20 20.98 -17.74 32.23
N THR A 21 19.68 -17.87 32.45
CA THR A 21 19.10 -18.18 33.76
C THR A 21 19.36 -19.61 34.20
N ASN A 22 19.34 -20.58 33.27
CA ASN A 22 19.63 -21.96 33.58
C ASN A 22 21.13 -22.29 33.76
N PHE A 23 21.99 -21.44 33.18
CA PHE A 23 23.44 -21.65 33.23
C PHE A 23 24.19 -20.58 34.04
N ALA A 24 23.47 -19.62 34.66
CA ALA A 24 24.07 -18.67 35.59
C ALA A 24 24.76 -19.40 36.74
N PRO A 25 25.97 -19.00 37.11
CA PRO A 25 26.66 -19.64 38.23
C PRO A 25 25.89 -19.38 39.53
N GLU A 26 25.57 -20.44 40.28
CA GLU A 26 24.97 -20.31 41.62
C GLU A 26 25.81 -19.36 42.46
N LYS A 27 25.18 -18.35 43.06
CA LYS A 27 25.78 -17.47 44.04
C LYS A 27 26.38 -18.35 45.15
N LYS A 28 27.69 -18.22 45.44
CA LYS A 28 28.35 -18.83 46.57
C LYS A 28 27.58 -18.46 47.84
N SER A 29 26.94 -19.45 48.44
CA SER A 29 26.49 -19.35 49.82
C SER A 29 27.73 -19.31 50.72
N THR A 30 27.92 -18.26 51.48
CA THR A 30 28.89 -18.14 52.53
C THR A 30 28.40 -18.96 53.73
N GLY A 31 28.69 -20.26 53.73
CA GLY A 31 28.42 -21.15 54.84
C GLY A 31 29.55 -22.16 54.96
N ASN A 32 30.14 -22.26 56.12
CA ASN A 32 31.21 -23.12 56.67
C ASN A 32 31.89 -24.12 55.73
N ALA A 33 33.21 -24.00 55.65
CA ALA A 33 34.08 -24.84 54.88
C ALA A 33 34.08 -26.31 55.42
N THR A 34 33.25 -27.14 54.78
CA THR A 34 33.47 -28.60 54.81
C THR A 34 34.50 -28.95 53.75
N VAL A 35 35.47 -29.78 54.13
CA VAL A 35 36.53 -30.30 53.24
C VAL A 35 35.89 -30.91 52.01
N ILE A 36 35.98 -30.23 50.88
CA ILE A 36 35.41 -30.71 49.58
C ILE A 36 36.48 -31.67 49.00
N ASP A 37 36.12 -32.94 48.89
CA ASP A 37 36.93 -34.00 48.29
C ASP A 37 37.34 -33.62 46.84
N THR A 38 38.60 -33.95 46.53
CA THR A 38 39.26 -33.67 45.22
C THR A 38 38.47 -34.27 44.05
N GLU A 39 37.76 -35.35 44.24
CA GLU A 39 36.92 -35.98 43.23
C GLU A 39 35.67 -35.11 42.90
N THR A 40 35.09 -34.52 43.91
CA THR A 40 33.91 -33.62 43.74
C THR A 40 34.28 -32.38 42.95
N ILE A 41 35.47 -31.82 43.13
CA ILE A 41 36.00 -30.70 42.35
C ILE A 41 36.25 -31.11 40.89
N LYS A 42 36.83 -32.27 40.63
CA LYS A 42 37.05 -32.79 39.28
C LYS A 42 35.74 -33.07 38.57
N ARG A 43 34.74 -33.62 39.26
CA ARG A 43 33.40 -33.86 38.70
C ARG A 43 32.65 -32.55 38.35
N ARG A 44 32.75 -31.52 39.19
CA ARG A 44 32.20 -30.17 38.88
C ARG A 44 32.90 -29.53 37.69
N LYS A 45 34.24 -29.60 37.59
CA LYS A 45 34.97 -29.07 36.42
C LYS A 45 34.55 -29.76 35.12
N ARG A 46 34.45 -31.10 35.14
CA ARG A 46 34.01 -31.89 33.98
C ARG A 46 32.56 -31.53 33.56
N ASN A 47 31.65 -31.40 34.54
CA ASN A 47 30.27 -31.02 34.26
C ASN A 47 30.17 -29.60 33.69
N ASN A 48 30.96 -28.65 34.16
CA ASN A 48 31.01 -27.29 33.62
C ASN A 48 31.60 -27.25 32.19
N GLN A 49 32.60 -28.09 31.91
CA GLN A 49 33.14 -28.21 30.54
C GLN A 49 32.10 -28.80 29.57
N ILE A 50 31.33 -29.82 30.00
CA ILE A 50 30.25 -30.40 29.21
C ILE A 50 29.13 -29.36 28.99
N LYS A 51 28.72 -28.65 30.05
CA LYS A 51 27.71 -27.59 29.93
C LYS A 51 28.13 -26.47 28.95
N ASN A 52 29.38 -26.00 29.05
CA ASN A 52 29.92 -24.98 28.15
C ASN A 52 30.03 -25.50 26.70
N GLY A 53 30.35 -26.76 26.51
CA GLY A 53 30.41 -27.41 25.20
C GLY A 53 29.01 -27.51 24.57
N VAL A 54 28.00 -27.93 25.34
CA VAL A 54 26.61 -28.01 24.89
C VAL A 54 26.05 -26.61 24.56
N LEU A 55 26.38 -25.61 25.40
CA LEU A 55 25.96 -24.21 25.13
C LEU A 55 26.61 -23.67 23.84
N GLY A 56 27.91 -23.92 23.64
CA GLY A 56 28.61 -23.55 22.42
C GLY A 56 28.00 -24.20 21.16
N LEU A 57 27.65 -25.48 21.24
CA LEU A 57 26.98 -26.21 20.16
C LEU A 57 25.59 -25.67 19.87
N ALA A 58 24.82 -25.36 20.89
CA ALA A 58 23.48 -24.75 20.73
C ALA A 58 23.57 -23.37 20.07
N CYS A 59 24.51 -22.52 20.49
CA CYS A 59 24.70 -21.19 19.87
C CYS A 59 25.17 -21.31 18.41
N THR A 60 26.06 -22.23 18.07
CA THR A 60 26.47 -22.46 16.67
C THR A 60 25.33 -22.99 15.81
N LEU A 61 24.48 -23.87 16.33
CA LEU A 61 23.30 -24.36 15.63
C LEU A 61 22.28 -23.23 15.35
N ILE A 62 22.04 -22.37 16.33
CA ILE A 62 21.15 -21.20 16.17
C ILE A 62 21.70 -20.25 15.10
N LEU A 63 23.01 -19.95 15.14
CA LEU A 63 23.66 -19.10 14.14
C LEU A 63 23.62 -19.72 12.74
N LEU A 64 23.78 -21.05 12.63
CA LEU A 64 23.61 -21.76 11.36
C LEU A 64 22.18 -21.70 10.84
N VAL A 65 21.19 -21.93 11.68
CA VAL A 65 19.76 -21.86 11.27
C VAL A 65 19.38 -20.45 10.85
N VAL A 66 19.82 -19.43 11.60
CA VAL A 66 19.61 -18.02 11.23
C VAL A 66 20.36 -17.68 9.94
N GLY A 67 21.61 -18.13 9.81
CA GLY A 67 22.42 -17.91 8.61
C GLY A 67 21.84 -18.59 7.37
N VAL A 68 21.38 -19.84 7.48
CA VAL A 68 20.71 -20.56 6.39
C VAL A 68 19.35 -19.93 6.05
N SER A 69 18.59 -19.51 7.05
CA SER A 69 17.30 -18.84 6.85
C SER A 69 17.46 -17.47 6.16
N THR A 70 18.47 -16.69 6.56
CA THR A 70 18.77 -15.40 5.91
C THR A 70 19.39 -15.62 4.52
N TYR A 71 20.26 -16.60 4.35
CA TYR A 71 20.82 -16.95 3.04
C TYR A 71 19.75 -17.49 2.10
N SER A 72 18.86 -18.36 2.56
CA SER A 72 17.71 -18.85 1.77
C SER A 72 16.77 -17.71 1.35
N ARG A 73 16.53 -16.74 2.22
CA ARG A 73 15.77 -15.54 1.85
C ARG A 73 16.50 -14.65 0.84
N TYR A 74 17.81 -14.57 0.93
CA TYR A 74 18.62 -13.77 0.01
C TYR A 74 18.83 -14.45 -1.36
N THR A 75 18.81 -15.80 -1.41
CA THR A 75 19.00 -16.59 -2.64
C THR A 75 17.70 -17.13 -3.22
N THR A 76 16.53 -16.91 -2.59
CA THR A 76 15.26 -17.05 -3.29
C THR A 76 15.15 -15.88 -4.26
N THR A 77 15.98 -15.89 -5.28
CA THR A 77 15.69 -15.22 -6.54
C THR A 77 14.35 -15.79 -6.96
N HIS A 78 13.33 -14.94 -6.96
CA HIS A 78 12.03 -15.20 -7.59
C HIS A 78 12.28 -15.35 -9.09
N SER A 79 12.89 -16.46 -9.49
CA SER A 79 13.36 -16.61 -10.86
C SER A 79 12.22 -16.71 -11.89
N ASN A 80 10.98 -16.88 -11.42
CA ASN A 80 9.79 -17.02 -12.27
C ASN A 80 8.49 -16.49 -11.63
N GLU A 81 8.59 -15.53 -10.74
CA GLU A 81 7.41 -14.88 -10.14
C GLU A 81 7.57 -13.36 -10.18
N LEU A 82 6.51 -12.66 -10.53
CA LEU A 82 6.42 -11.21 -10.58
C LEU A 82 5.32 -10.75 -9.61
N TYR A 83 5.67 -9.89 -8.68
CA TYR A 83 4.74 -9.32 -7.71
C TYR A 83 4.33 -7.92 -8.15
N VAL A 84 3.05 -7.76 -8.48
CA VAL A 84 2.47 -6.50 -8.96
C VAL A 84 1.46 -5.97 -7.95
N TYR A 85 1.54 -4.69 -7.62
CA TYR A 85 0.60 -4.02 -6.75
C TYR A 85 -0.03 -2.83 -7.48
N ASN A 86 -1.31 -2.96 -7.81
CA ASN A 86 -2.02 -1.99 -8.64
C ASN A 86 -3.29 -1.48 -7.94
N ALA A 87 -3.81 -0.36 -8.40
CA ALA A 87 -5.14 0.09 -8.04
C ALA A 87 -6.19 -0.90 -8.58
N GLY A 88 -7.32 -1.02 -7.90
CA GLY A 88 -8.45 -1.88 -8.16
C GLY A 88 -8.58 -2.48 -9.57
N GLU A 89 -9.53 -2.04 -10.34
CA GLU A 89 -9.85 -2.63 -11.67
C GLU A 89 -9.09 -1.98 -12.83
N TYR A 90 -7.76 -1.79 -12.68
CA TYR A 90 -6.92 -1.07 -13.65
C TYR A 90 -6.23 -1.98 -14.68
N ILE A 91 -6.53 -3.27 -14.71
CA ILE A 91 -6.02 -4.21 -15.73
C ILE A 91 -7.12 -5.23 -16.07
N ASP A 92 -7.15 -5.64 -17.33
CA ASP A 92 -7.92 -6.79 -17.75
C ASP A 92 -7.24 -8.08 -17.23
N PRO A 93 -7.92 -8.91 -16.42
CA PRO A 93 -7.34 -10.14 -15.87
C PRO A 93 -6.82 -11.11 -16.97
N ASP A 94 -7.44 -11.14 -18.12
CA ASP A 94 -7.03 -12.01 -19.24
C ASP A 94 -5.61 -11.67 -19.72
N LEU A 95 -5.18 -10.39 -19.62
CA LEU A 95 -3.82 -9.98 -19.96
C LEU A 95 -2.76 -10.55 -19.00
N ILE A 96 -3.12 -10.81 -17.75
CA ILE A 96 -2.23 -11.47 -16.80
C ILE A 96 -2.01 -12.92 -17.22
N GLU A 97 -3.08 -13.62 -17.58
CA GLU A 97 -2.98 -15.00 -18.05
C GLU A 97 -2.18 -15.10 -19.36
N GLU A 98 -2.41 -14.18 -20.31
CA GLU A 98 -1.65 -14.09 -21.56
C GLU A 98 -0.16 -13.87 -21.30
N PHE A 99 0.19 -12.93 -20.42
CA PHE A 99 1.57 -12.67 -20.01
C PHE A 99 2.23 -13.92 -19.39
N GLU A 100 1.52 -14.62 -18.50
CA GLU A 100 2.02 -15.85 -17.88
C GLU A 100 2.25 -16.96 -18.95
N GLN A 101 1.35 -17.08 -19.93
CA GLN A 101 1.47 -18.06 -21.01
C GLN A 101 2.64 -17.75 -21.94
N GLU A 102 2.84 -16.47 -22.29
CA GLU A 102 3.90 -16.06 -23.20
C GLU A 102 5.28 -16.12 -22.57
N THR A 103 5.39 -15.73 -21.28
CA THR A 103 6.70 -15.56 -20.62
C THR A 103 7.10 -16.75 -19.74
N GLY A 104 6.13 -17.52 -19.27
CA GLY A 104 6.34 -18.55 -18.25
C GLY A 104 6.58 -17.94 -16.84
N ILE A 105 6.40 -16.64 -16.67
CA ILE A 105 6.54 -15.93 -15.40
C ILE A 105 5.18 -15.92 -14.71
N LYS A 106 5.13 -16.41 -13.48
CA LYS A 106 3.95 -16.34 -12.64
C LYS A 106 3.75 -14.91 -12.13
N VAL A 107 2.50 -14.41 -12.12
CA VAL A 107 2.16 -13.10 -11.61
C VAL A 107 1.33 -13.23 -10.33
N THR A 108 1.85 -12.69 -9.24
CA THR A 108 1.06 -12.44 -8.03
C THR A 108 0.59 -10.99 -8.12
N TYR A 109 -0.72 -10.83 -8.34
CA TYR A 109 -1.35 -9.53 -8.55
C TYR A 109 -2.18 -9.16 -7.32
N ASP A 110 -1.70 -8.16 -6.58
CA ASP A 110 -2.40 -7.61 -5.42
C ASP A 110 -3.01 -6.25 -5.78
N VAL A 111 -4.11 -5.91 -5.15
CA VAL A 111 -4.81 -4.65 -5.37
C VAL A 111 -4.88 -3.82 -4.09
N PHE A 112 -4.92 -2.50 -4.25
CA PHE A 112 -5.23 -1.55 -3.18
C PHE A 112 -6.43 -0.68 -3.59
N GLU A 113 -7.18 -0.21 -2.62
CA GLU A 113 -8.27 0.74 -2.88
C GLU A 113 -7.77 2.18 -2.83
N THR A 114 -6.94 2.52 -1.84
CA THR A 114 -6.42 3.88 -1.66
C THR A 114 -4.91 3.91 -1.62
N LEU A 115 -4.31 5.05 -2.00
CA LEU A 115 -2.87 5.25 -1.91
C LEU A 115 -2.39 5.36 -0.45
N GLU A 116 -3.29 5.75 0.44
CA GLU A 116 -3.08 5.80 1.88
C GLU A 116 -2.92 4.39 2.48
N GLU A 117 -3.56 3.38 1.89
CA GLU A 117 -3.37 1.96 2.25
C GLU A 117 -2.11 1.37 1.60
N MET A 118 -1.87 1.70 0.35
CA MET A 118 -0.74 1.18 -0.44
C MET A 118 0.60 1.61 0.15
N TYR A 119 0.76 2.91 0.45
CA TYR A 119 2.05 3.47 0.85
C TYR A 119 2.65 2.81 2.10
N PRO A 120 1.91 2.62 3.22
CA PRO A 120 2.45 1.94 4.40
C PRO A 120 2.86 0.49 4.13
N VAL A 121 2.22 -0.21 3.19
CA VAL A 121 2.58 -1.59 2.82
C VAL A 121 3.95 -1.62 2.14
N ILE A 122 4.19 -0.69 1.21
CA ILE A 122 5.49 -0.55 0.55
C ILE A 122 6.57 -0.10 1.55
N GLU A 123 6.28 0.91 2.36
CA GLU A 123 7.21 1.45 3.35
C GLU A 123 7.63 0.40 4.40
N ALA A 124 6.70 -0.46 4.80
CA ALA A 124 6.99 -1.55 5.74
C ALA A 124 7.93 -2.62 5.16
N GLY A 125 8.10 -2.69 3.83
CA GLY A 125 8.99 -3.63 3.15
C GLY A 125 8.68 -5.10 3.41
N GLY A 126 7.42 -5.40 3.72
CA GLY A 126 6.98 -6.73 4.10
C GLY A 126 6.79 -7.68 2.94
N VAL A 127 6.40 -7.15 1.82
CA VAL A 127 6.33 -7.80 0.51
C VAL A 127 7.22 -6.98 -0.42
N ASN A 128 8.08 -7.66 -1.16
CA ASN A 128 8.88 -7.01 -2.20
C ASN A 128 8.06 -7.05 -3.49
N TYR A 129 7.36 -5.98 -3.79
CA TYR A 129 6.72 -5.82 -5.09
C TYR A 129 7.77 -5.44 -6.15
N ASP A 130 7.67 -6.08 -7.32
CA ASP A 130 8.53 -5.80 -8.47
C ASP A 130 8.02 -4.61 -9.26
N ALA A 131 6.70 -4.42 -9.29
CA ALA A 131 6.03 -3.29 -9.92
C ALA A 131 4.87 -2.78 -9.06
N VAL A 132 4.76 -1.46 -8.95
CA VAL A 132 3.63 -0.79 -8.30
C VAL A 132 3.06 0.26 -9.24
N CYS A 133 1.75 0.45 -9.22
CA CYS A 133 1.07 1.42 -10.10
C CYS A 133 0.31 2.48 -9.28
N PRO A 134 1.00 3.39 -8.60
CA PRO A 134 0.40 4.48 -7.87
C PRO A 134 0.18 5.71 -8.77
N SER A 135 -0.56 6.69 -8.26
CA SER A 135 -0.64 8.01 -8.89
C SER A 135 0.69 8.76 -8.78
N ASP A 136 0.88 9.72 -9.66
CA ASP A 136 2.10 10.50 -9.86
C ASP A 136 2.65 11.18 -8.60
N TYR A 137 1.80 11.80 -7.78
CA TYR A 137 2.22 12.43 -6.53
C TYR A 137 2.76 11.42 -5.50
N MET A 138 2.27 10.17 -5.56
CA MET A 138 2.76 9.10 -4.68
C MET A 138 4.10 8.57 -5.19
N ILE A 139 4.33 8.54 -6.51
CA ILE A 139 5.65 8.26 -7.10
C ILE A 139 6.67 9.26 -6.57
N GLN A 140 6.34 10.55 -6.55
CA GLN A 140 7.21 11.57 -5.97
C GLN A 140 7.56 11.26 -4.52
N LYS A 141 6.55 10.98 -3.68
CA LYS A 141 6.73 10.65 -2.27
C LYS A 141 7.58 9.38 -2.07
N MET A 142 7.33 8.35 -2.86
CA MET A 142 8.09 7.10 -2.79
C MET A 142 9.57 7.31 -3.20
N LYS A 143 9.82 8.12 -4.24
CA LYS A 143 11.16 8.50 -4.66
C LYS A 143 11.90 9.28 -3.57
N GLU A 144 11.25 10.26 -2.94
CA GLU A 144 11.81 11.06 -1.84
C GLU A 144 12.15 10.22 -0.59
N ASN A 145 11.56 9.04 -0.46
CA ASN A 145 11.81 8.09 0.63
C ASN A 145 12.61 6.85 0.21
N ASP A 146 13.30 6.91 -0.96
CA ASP A 146 14.17 5.85 -1.46
C ASP A 146 13.46 4.47 -1.60
N LEU A 147 12.17 4.46 -1.92
CA LEU A 147 11.36 3.25 -2.06
C LEU A 147 11.28 2.71 -3.50
N LEU A 148 11.84 3.43 -4.47
CA LEU A 148 11.81 3.07 -5.89
C LEU A 148 13.21 2.76 -6.41
N ALA A 149 13.31 1.75 -7.26
CA ALA A 149 14.51 1.46 -8.03
C ALA A 149 14.51 2.24 -9.36
N GLU A 150 15.70 2.67 -9.82
CA GLU A 150 15.83 3.26 -11.15
C GLU A 150 15.52 2.24 -12.25
N LEU A 151 14.75 2.65 -13.25
CA LEU A 151 14.39 1.83 -14.40
C LEU A 151 15.57 1.73 -15.37
N ASN A 152 15.82 0.52 -15.87
CA ASN A 152 16.71 0.33 -17.00
C ASN A 152 15.90 0.32 -18.30
N PHE A 153 15.88 1.45 -19.01
CA PHE A 153 15.10 1.62 -20.24
C PHE A 153 15.59 0.76 -21.40
N ASP A 154 16.82 0.25 -21.37
CA ASP A 154 17.27 -0.75 -22.35
C ASP A 154 16.44 -2.04 -22.31
N ASN A 155 15.87 -2.34 -21.13
CA ASN A 155 15.01 -3.47 -20.91
C ASN A 155 13.52 -3.16 -21.15
N ILE A 156 13.17 -1.91 -21.48
CA ILE A 156 11.78 -1.46 -21.66
C ILE A 156 11.60 -0.89 -23.09
N PRO A 157 11.78 -1.71 -24.14
CA PRO A 157 11.74 -1.23 -25.51
C PRO A 157 10.39 -0.64 -25.93
N ASN A 158 9.31 -1.03 -25.23
CA ASN A 158 7.96 -0.56 -25.50
C ASN A 158 7.66 0.83 -24.95
N VAL A 159 8.57 1.44 -24.17
CA VAL A 159 8.42 2.85 -23.73
C VAL A 159 8.23 3.81 -24.89
N LYS A 160 8.76 3.47 -26.06
CA LYS A 160 8.57 4.24 -27.33
C LYS A 160 7.10 4.35 -27.78
N ASN A 161 6.23 3.48 -27.25
CA ASN A 161 4.79 3.49 -27.56
C ASN A 161 4.01 4.47 -26.68
N ILE A 162 4.64 4.98 -25.62
CA ILE A 162 4.04 6.01 -24.75
C ILE A 162 4.10 7.36 -25.49
N ASP A 163 2.96 8.05 -25.53
CA ASP A 163 2.93 9.39 -26.12
C ASP A 163 3.90 10.32 -25.36
N PRO A 164 4.80 11.01 -26.07
CA PRO A 164 5.76 11.92 -25.48
C PRO A 164 5.15 12.99 -24.57
N GLN A 165 3.90 13.36 -24.79
CA GLN A 165 3.18 14.32 -23.95
C GLN A 165 3.05 13.81 -22.51
N TYR A 166 2.71 12.54 -22.32
CA TYR A 166 2.57 11.97 -20.98
C TYR A 166 3.92 11.75 -20.28
N MET A 167 4.95 11.40 -21.04
CA MET A 167 6.32 11.36 -20.53
C MET A 167 6.81 12.75 -20.09
N GLU A 168 6.40 13.81 -20.78
CA GLU A 168 6.73 15.18 -20.35
C GLU A 168 5.94 15.60 -19.11
N MET A 169 4.65 15.25 -19.04
CA MET A 169 3.81 15.54 -17.87
C MET A 169 4.31 14.86 -16.60
N SER A 170 4.79 13.62 -16.69
CA SER A 170 5.29 12.87 -15.54
C SER A 170 6.55 13.46 -14.91
N LYS A 171 7.31 14.30 -15.66
CA LYS A 171 8.47 15.01 -15.13
C LYS A 171 8.16 15.96 -13.97
N GLN A 172 6.91 16.35 -13.78
CA GLN A 172 6.52 17.14 -12.61
C GLN A 172 6.78 16.38 -11.29
N PHE A 173 6.70 15.07 -11.31
CA PHE A 173 6.84 14.19 -10.14
C PHE A 173 8.11 13.34 -10.19
N ASP A 174 8.55 12.96 -11.39
CA ASP A 174 9.80 12.26 -11.66
C ASP A 174 10.62 13.03 -12.72
N PRO A 175 11.36 14.08 -12.35
CA PRO A 175 11.95 15.06 -13.28
C PRO A 175 12.81 14.49 -14.41
N GLU A 176 13.43 13.32 -14.18
CA GLU A 176 14.27 12.65 -15.17
C GLU A 176 13.58 11.43 -15.78
N ASN A 177 12.33 11.13 -15.38
CA ASN A 177 11.60 9.89 -15.73
C ASN A 177 12.43 8.63 -15.47
N LYS A 178 13.16 8.60 -14.35
CA LYS A 178 14.05 7.48 -14.02
C LYS A 178 13.33 6.34 -13.28
N TYR A 179 12.25 6.63 -12.59
CA TYR A 179 11.61 5.72 -11.65
C TYR A 179 10.25 5.24 -12.11
N SER A 180 9.67 5.88 -13.13
CA SER A 180 8.31 5.62 -13.56
C SER A 180 8.09 5.71 -15.06
N VAL A 181 7.05 5.00 -15.52
CA VAL A 181 6.50 5.09 -16.87
C VAL A 181 5.01 5.36 -16.75
N PRO A 182 4.44 6.34 -17.45
CA PRO A 182 3.00 6.57 -17.45
C PRO A 182 2.23 5.33 -17.91
N TYR A 183 1.24 4.91 -17.12
CA TYR A 183 0.39 3.75 -17.40
C TYR A 183 -0.95 4.17 -17.98
N THR A 184 -1.66 5.02 -17.26
CA THR A 184 -2.97 5.54 -17.65
C THR A 184 -3.14 6.96 -17.15
N TRP A 185 -4.14 7.66 -17.68
CA TRP A 185 -4.52 8.98 -17.22
C TRP A 185 -6.03 9.15 -17.30
N GLY A 186 -6.56 10.06 -16.52
CA GLY A 186 -7.97 10.38 -16.54
C GLY A 186 -8.25 11.75 -15.93
N THR A 187 -9.49 12.14 -15.94
CA THR A 187 -10.01 13.33 -15.27
C THR A 187 -10.99 12.92 -14.18
N VAL A 188 -11.17 13.79 -13.20
CA VAL A 188 -12.21 13.66 -12.19
C VAL A 188 -13.35 14.60 -12.56
N GLY A 189 -14.58 14.12 -12.42
CA GLY A 189 -15.77 14.88 -12.79
C GLY A 189 -16.96 14.60 -11.87
N ILE A 190 -18.03 15.35 -12.11
CA ILE A 190 -19.33 15.12 -11.47
C ILE A 190 -20.19 14.31 -12.42
N LEU A 191 -20.56 13.10 -12.01
CA LEU A 191 -21.61 12.31 -12.65
C LEU A 191 -22.93 12.57 -11.91
N TYR A 192 -24.04 12.69 -12.63
CA TYR A 192 -25.36 12.73 -12.00
C TYR A 192 -26.35 11.88 -12.78
N ASN A 193 -27.29 11.27 -12.06
CA ASN A 193 -28.39 10.52 -12.63
C ASN A 193 -29.51 11.49 -13.00
N THR A 194 -29.74 11.71 -14.31
CA THR A 194 -30.69 12.69 -14.83
C THR A 194 -32.11 12.40 -14.36
N LYS A 195 -32.49 11.11 -14.28
CA LYS A 195 -33.82 10.71 -13.83
C LYS A 195 -34.02 11.00 -12.34
N LEU A 196 -33.06 10.64 -11.49
CA LEU A 196 -33.14 10.94 -10.06
C LEU A 196 -33.15 12.45 -9.77
N ILE A 197 -32.38 13.21 -10.52
CA ILE A 197 -32.40 14.69 -10.43
C ILE A 197 -33.81 15.21 -10.72
N GLU A 198 -34.45 14.73 -11.79
CA GLU A 198 -35.81 15.13 -12.16
C GLU A 198 -36.85 14.66 -11.13
N GLU A 199 -36.85 13.37 -10.78
CA GLU A 199 -37.83 12.78 -9.85
C GLU A 199 -37.78 13.40 -8.45
N LYS A 200 -36.60 13.78 -7.99
CA LYS A 200 -36.38 14.41 -6.67
C LYS A 200 -36.49 15.94 -6.74
N GLY A 201 -36.66 16.53 -7.92
CA GLY A 201 -36.73 17.98 -8.11
C GLY A 201 -35.42 18.68 -7.71
N LEU A 202 -34.28 18.02 -7.90
CA LEU A 202 -32.97 18.56 -7.56
C LEU A 202 -32.45 19.47 -8.68
N PRO A 203 -31.68 20.53 -8.39
CA PRO A 203 -31.00 21.30 -9.42
C PRO A 203 -29.93 20.43 -10.12
N VAL A 204 -29.69 20.73 -11.42
CA VAL A 204 -28.61 20.05 -12.15
C VAL A 204 -27.25 20.63 -11.71
N PRO A 205 -26.28 19.80 -11.26
CA PRO A 205 -24.97 20.31 -10.89
C PRO A 205 -24.18 20.74 -12.12
N THR A 206 -23.51 21.88 -12.06
CA THR A 206 -22.78 22.50 -13.18
C THR A 206 -21.35 22.87 -12.83
N LYS A 207 -21.01 22.88 -11.55
CA LYS A 207 -19.69 23.28 -11.02
C LYS A 207 -19.42 22.61 -9.68
N TRP A 208 -18.17 22.58 -9.27
CA TRP A 208 -17.76 21.94 -8.02
C TRP A 208 -18.47 22.49 -6.78
N SER A 209 -18.72 23.80 -6.71
CA SER A 209 -19.41 24.40 -5.57
C SER A 209 -20.86 23.93 -5.39
N ASP A 210 -21.46 23.34 -6.41
CA ASP A 210 -22.82 22.80 -6.31
C ASP A 210 -22.89 21.60 -5.35
N LEU A 211 -21.77 20.88 -5.15
CA LEU A 211 -21.66 19.78 -4.19
C LEU A 211 -21.80 20.21 -2.71
N TRP A 212 -21.86 21.51 -2.43
CA TRP A 212 -22.17 22.09 -1.11
C TRP A 212 -23.62 22.56 -0.99
N ASN A 213 -24.44 22.33 -2.02
CA ASN A 213 -25.85 22.73 -1.96
C ASN A 213 -26.62 21.80 -1.01
N PRO A 214 -27.30 22.34 0.03
CA PRO A 214 -28.07 21.52 0.98
C PRO A 214 -29.18 20.68 0.32
N ALA A 215 -29.64 21.05 -0.90
CA ALA A 215 -30.63 20.28 -1.64
C ALA A 215 -30.16 18.85 -1.95
N TYR A 216 -28.85 18.61 -2.04
CA TYR A 216 -28.26 17.30 -2.34
C TYR A 216 -27.95 16.46 -1.09
N LYS A 217 -28.43 16.86 0.08
CA LYS A 217 -28.16 16.14 1.32
C LYS A 217 -28.53 14.66 1.22
N GLY A 218 -27.54 13.79 1.41
CA GLY A 218 -27.68 12.33 1.33
C GLY A 218 -27.75 11.78 -0.11
N GLU A 219 -27.42 12.60 -1.11
CA GLU A 219 -27.45 12.24 -2.53
C GLU A 219 -26.06 12.29 -3.18
N ILE A 220 -25.01 12.61 -2.43
CA ILE A 220 -23.67 12.80 -2.95
C ILE A 220 -22.78 11.61 -2.54
N LEU A 221 -22.16 10.97 -3.52
CA LEU A 221 -21.04 10.07 -3.35
C LEU A 221 -19.75 10.84 -3.59
N MET A 222 -18.88 10.89 -2.58
CA MET A 222 -17.60 11.60 -2.64
C MET A 222 -16.45 10.60 -2.68
N GLN A 223 -15.32 10.99 -3.27
CA GLN A 223 -14.13 10.15 -3.32
C GLN A 223 -13.54 9.91 -1.93
N ASP A 224 -13.29 8.65 -1.60
CA ASP A 224 -12.53 8.23 -0.41
C ASP A 224 -11.01 8.25 -0.71
N SER A 225 -10.59 9.36 -1.26
CA SER A 225 -9.20 9.71 -1.55
C SER A 225 -8.92 11.09 -1.00
N VAL A 226 -7.94 11.20 -0.13
CA VAL A 226 -7.56 12.51 0.46
C VAL A 226 -7.23 13.50 -0.65
N ARG A 227 -6.47 13.06 -1.64
CA ARG A 227 -6.04 13.89 -2.76
C ARG A 227 -7.22 14.43 -3.56
N ASP A 228 -8.15 13.55 -3.93
CA ASP A 228 -9.28 13.93 -4.78
C ASP A 228 -10.32 14.77 -4.02
N ALA A 229 -10.58 14.43 -2.75
CA ALA A 229 -11.46 15.24 -1.91
C ALA A 229 -10.93 16.68 -1.76
N PHE A 230 -9.62 16.84 -1.47
CA PHE A 230 -9.01 18.16 -1.40
C PHE A 230 -9.02 18.88 -2.75
N MET A 231 -8.76 18.16 -3.85
CA MET A 231 -8.84 18.73 -5.21
C MET A 231 -10.23 19.33 -5.48
N VAL A 232 -11.30 18.61 -5.16
CA VAL A 232 -12.68 19.10 -5.34
C VAL A 232 -12.93 20.37 -4.53
N ALA A 233 -12.49 20.43 -3.26
CA ALA A 233 -12.65 21.61 -2.42
C ALA A 233 -11.81 22.80 -2.93
N LEU A 234 -10.54 22.55 -3.26
CA LEU A 234 -9.68 23.60 -3.84
C LEU A 234 -10.27 24.17 -5.14
N LYS A 235 -10.74 23.30 -6.03
CA LYS A 235 -11.38 23.73 -7.29
C LYS A 235 -12.68 24.46 -7.10
N LYS A 236 -13.46 24.14 -6.08
CA LYS A 236 -14.65 24.90 -5.67
C LYS A 236 -14.32 26.37 -5.44
N ASP A 237 -13.18 26.64 -4.81
CA ASP A 237 -12.74 28.01 -4.48
C ASP A 237 -11.86 28.66 -5.58
N GLY A 238 -11.62 27.96 -6.67
CA GLY A 238 -10.81 28.44 -7.79
C GLY A 238 -9.31 28.30 -7.61
N PHE A 239 -8.88 27.55 -6.59
CA PHE A 239 -7.47 27.29 -6.32
C PHE A 239 -6.89 26.21 -7.22
N SER A 240 -5.57 26.06 -7.21
CA SER A 240 -4.89 24.97 -7.90
C SER A 240 -5.17 23.64 -7.20
N ALA A 241 -5.44 22.57 -7.98
CA ALA A 241 -5.51 21.20 -7.44
C ALA A 241 -4.19 20.76 -6.79
N ASN A 242 -3.07 21.39 -7.16
CA ASN A 242 -1.72 21.14 -6.64
C ASN A 242 -1.26 22.24 -5.68
N SER A 243 -2.19 22.97 -5.06
CA SER A 243 -1.81 24.00 -4.10
C SER A 243 -1.05 23.41 -2.91
N THR A 244 0.02 24.10 -2.52
CA THR A 244 0.80 23.84 -1.31
C THR A 244 0.69 25.01 -0.32
N ASP A 245 -0.17 25.99 -0.61
CA ASP A 245 -0.42 27.12 0.30
C ASP A 245 -1.24 26.64 1.50
N GLU A 246 -0.70 26.84 2.68
CA GLU A 246 -1.32 26.39 3.94
C GLU A 246 -2.71 27.02 4.14
N THR A 247 -2.90 28.28 3.74
CA THR A 247 -4.19 28.99 3.89
C THR A 247 -5.26 28.37 2.98
N GLU A 248 -4.91 28.06 1.73
CA GLU A 248 -5.80 27.40 0.78
C GLU A 248 -6.15 25.97 1.24
N LEU A 249 -5.17 25.26 1.76
CA LEU A 249 -5.39 23.89 2.28
C LEU A 249 -6.27 23.90 3.54
N GLN A 250 -6.10 24.87 4.44
CA GLN A 250 -6.97 25.01 5.62
C GLN A 250 -8.41 25.41 5.22
N GLN A 251 -8.58 26.27 4.21
CA GLN A 251 -9.89 26.60 3.66
C GLN A 251 -10.55 25.34 3.06
N ALA A 252 -9.86 24.62 2.21
CA ALA A 252 -10.37 23.37 1.60
C ALA A 252 -10.75 22.33 2.67
N LYS A 253 -9.96 22.18 3.72
CA LYS A 253 -10.27 21.32 4.85
C LYS A 253 -11.57 21.73 5.54
N GLN A 254 -11.76 23.03 5.80
CA GLN A 254 -12.98 23.53 6.43
C GLN A 254 -14.20 23.28 5.54
N ASP A 255 -14.06 23.52 4.23
CA ASP A 255 -15.11 23.23 3.26
C ASP A 255 -15.53 21.78 3.25
N LEU A 256 -14.57 20.84 3.29
CA LEU A 256 -14.87 19.40 3.38
C LEU A 256 -15.58 19.02 4.69
N ILE A 257 -15.21 19.66 5.81
CA ILE A 257 -15.90 19.50 7.10
C ILE A 257 -17.35 19.97 6.98
N ASP A 258 -17.58 21.13 6.36
CA ASP A 258 -18.91 21.70 6.16
C ASP A 258 -19.75 20.91 5.17
N GLN A 259 -19.13 20.25 4.16
CA GLN A 259 -19.78 19.37 3.22
C GLN A 259 -20.21 18.03 3.83
N LYS A 260 -19.43 17.52 4.78
CA LYS A 260 -19.61 16.17 5.34
C LYS A 260 -21.06 15.80 5.70
N PRO A 261 -21.89 16.70 6.29
CA PRO A 261 -23.29 16.40 6.58
C PRO A 261 -24.19 16.20 5.35
N LEU A 262 -23.72 16.55 4.16
CA LEU A 262 -24.44 16.41 2.89
C LEU A 262 -24.09 15.10 2.19
N ILE A 263 -22.93 14.51 2.48
CA ILE A 263 -22.40 13.32 1.84
C ILE A 263 -23.18 12.08 2.30
N GLN A 264 -23.55 11.23 1.35
CA GLN A 264 -24.14 9.92 1.60
C GLN A 264 -23.06 8.92 2.02
N ALA A 265 -21.99 8.81 1.20
CA ALA A 265 -20.86 7.94 1.45
C ALA A 265 -19.59 8.47 0.78
N TYR A 266 -18.46 8.10 1.36
CA TYR A 266 -17.14 8.20 0.72
C TYR A 266 -16.85 6.83 0.10
N VAL A 267 -16.50 6.81 -1.19
CA VAL A 267 -16.33 5.59 -1.99
C VAL A 267 -15.24 5.79 -3.05
N ILE A 268 -14.66 4.71 -3.54
CA ILE A 268 -13.78 4.72 -4.72
C ILE A 268 -14.55 4.02 -5.87
N ASP A 269 -14.24 2.80 -6.20
CA ASP A 269 -14.83 2.08 -7.32
C ASP A 269 -16.33 1.75 -7.12
N GLN A 270 -16.77 1.65 -5.86
CA GLN A 270 -18.18 1.42 -5.51
C GLN A 270 -19.12 2.55 -5.99
N VAL A 271 -18.58 3.70 -6.40
CA VAL A 271 -19.39 4.78 -6.99
C VAL A 271 -20.16 4.29 -8.22
N ARG A 272 -19.56 3.40 -9.03
CA ARG A 272 -20.19 2.83 -10.22
C ARG A 272 -21.49 2.11 -9.90
N ASP A 273 -21.37 1.09 -9.03
CA ASP A 273 -22.51 0.23 -8.67
C ASP A 273 -23.62 1.02 -8.00
N LYS A 274 -23.25 1.96 -7.13
CA LYS A 274 -24.20 2.84 -6.44
C LYS A 274 -24.93 3.79 -7.40
N MET A 275 -24.22 4.34 -8.38
CA MET A 275 -24.83 5.20 -9.39
C MET A 275 -25.73 4.38 -10.35
N ILE A 276 -25.27 3.21 -10.82
CA ILE A 276 -26.06 2.26 -11.62
C ILE A 276 -27.31 1.82 -10.86
N GLY A 277 -27.16 1.47 -9.58
CA GLY A 277 -28.27 1.06 -8.71
C GLY A 277 -29.22 2.17 -8.31
N GLY A 278 -28.93 3.44 -8.66
CA GLY A 278 -29.76 4.59 -8.30
C GLY A 278 -29.78 4.89 -6.80
N GLU A 279 -28.73 4.52 -6.06
CA GLU A 279 -28.64 4.77 -4.62
C GLU A 279 -28.35 6.24 -4.30
N ALA A 280 -27.72 6.96 -5.23
CA ALA A 280 -27.40 8.37 -5.10
C ALA A 280 -27.68 9.11 -6.43
N ALA A 281 -27.98 10.39 -6.33
CA ALA A 281 -28.23 11.22 -7.51
C ALA A 281 -26.94 11.79 -8.12
N ILE A 282 -25.85 11.90 -7.35
CA ILE A 282 -24.61 12.58 -7.73
C ILE A 282 -23.41 11.78 -7.23
N GLY A 283 -22.40 11.62 -8.09
CA GLY A 283 -21.11 11.00 -7.75
C GLY A 283 -19.94 11.81 -8.28
N VAL A 284 -18.88 11.90 -7.49
CA VAL A 284 -17.56 12.35 -7.97
C VAL A 284 -16.82 11.12 -8.44
N ILE A 285 -16.47 11.06 -9.73
CA ILE A 285 -15.94 9.87 -10.37
C ILE A 285 -14.74 10.17 -11.27
N TYR A 286 -13.98 9.12 -11.59
CA TYR A 286 -12.96 9.15 -12.65
C TYR A 286 -13.62 8.98 -14.02
N SER A 287 -13.08 9.66 -15.04
CA SER A 287 -13.67 9.63 -16.40
C SER A 287 -13.69 8.24 -17.04
N GLY A 288 -12.77 7.36 -16.65
CA GLY A 288 -12.73 5.98 -17.14
C GLY A 288 -13.97 5.16 -16.78
N GLU A 289 -14.61 5.46 -15.66
CA GLU A 289 -15.79 4.75 -15.18
C GLU A 289 -17.06 4.98 -16.05
N ILE A 290 -17.09 6.09 -16.80
CA ILE A 290 -18.27 6.48 -17.55
C ILE A 290 -18.66 5.43 -18.59
N MET A 291 -17.69 4.87 -19.30
CA MET A 291 -17.97 3.86 -20.33
C MET A 291 -18.57 2.61 -19.72
N TYR A 292 -17.98 2.12 -18.64
CA TYR A 292 -18.48 0.97 -17.90
C TYR A 292 -19.93 1.22 -17.41
N ILE A 293 -20.19 2.35 -16.80
CA ILE A 293 -21.53 2.69 -16.30
C ILE A 293 -22.54 2.73 -17.46
N GLN A 294 -22.18 3.30 -18.60
CA GLN A 294 -23.06 3.36 -19.77
C GLN A 294 -23.37 1.96 -20.33
N ASP A 295 -22.38 1.11 -20.42
CA ASP A 295 -22.54 -0.26 -20.92
C ASP A 295 -23.42 -1.08 -19.97
N GLU A 296 -23.21 -1.00 -18.66
CA GLU A 296 -24.02 -1.70 -17.65
C GLU A 296 -25.47 -1.18 -17.62
N VAL A 297 -25.68 0.13 -17.66
CA VAL A 297 -27.03 0.74 -17.73
C VAL A 297 -27.75 0.25 -18.98
N ALA A 298 -27.09 0.20 -20.13
CA ALA A 298 -27.66 -0.31 -21.37
C ALA A 298 -27.95 -1.82 -21.31
N ALA A 299 -27.04 -2.62 -20.78
CA ALA A 299 -27.19 -4.08 -20.66
C ALA A 299 -28.35 -4.46 -19.72
N GLN A 300 -28.54 -3.72 -18.66
CA GLN A 300 -29.61 -3.94 -17.67
C GLN A 300 -30.94 -3.24 -18.05
N ASN A 301 -31.00 -2.54 -19.18
CA ASN A 301 -32.14 -1.68 -19.59
C ASN A 301 -32.58 -0.71 -18.48
N LEU A 302 -31.63 -0.18 -17.74
CA LEU A 302 -31.90 0.84 -16.73
C LEU A 302 -32.16 2.20 -17.40
N PRO A 303 -32.95 3.07 -16.75
CA PRO A 303 -33.30 4.37 -17.30
C PRO A 303 -32.16 5.39 -17.21
#